data_6adea806118f8067dd998b3e13d20758
#
_entry.id   6adea806118f8067dd998b3e13d20758
#
_cell.length_a   1.000
_cell.length_b   1.000
_cell.length_c   1.000
_cell.angle_alpha   90.00
_cell.angle_beta   90.00
_cell.angle_gamma   90.00
#
_symmetry.space_group_name_H-M   'P 1'
#
loop_
_entity.id
_entity.type
_entity.pdbx_description
1 polymer ?
#
loop_
_entity_poly.entity_id
_entity_poly.type
_entity_poly.pdbx_seq_one_letter_code
_entity_poly.pdbx_strand_id
1 'polypeptide(L)'
;VNSSPALIKQIINWAQIARKEGLLALESHVSALKDPFAKKGLQLLADGSTAEKLREALEIDISALEAHQRQSAKIWEAAGGYAPTIGILGAVLGLIHVMENLSDPNLLGSGIAVAFVATIYGVGFANLVCLPIANKLKSIISEQVVMQEILIDGLVAIANGENPRFIENRLKGYFPAGVV
;
A
#
# COMPACT_ATOMS: atom_id res chain seq x y z
N VAL A 1 2.71 -10.80 -7.83
CA VAL A 1 2.17 -10.79 -6.47
C VAL A 1 2.42 -12.18 -5.92
N ASN A 2 3.46 -12.32 -5.09
CA ASN A 2 3.67 -13.58 -4.36
C ASN A 2 2.52 -13.70 -3.37
N SER A 3 1.74 -14.77 -3.48
CA SER A 3 0.72 -15.05 -2.48
C SER A 3 1.37 -15.29 -1.12
N SER A 4 0.75 -14.81 -0.06
CA SER A 4 1.25 -14.95 1.32
C SER A 4 1.75 -16.35 1.67
N PRO A 5 1.05 -17.44 1.29
CA PRO A 5 1.54 -18.80 1.53
C PRO A 5 2.83 -19.14 0.79
N ALA A 6 3.03 -18.60 -0.41
CA ALA A 6 4.26 -18.83 -1.18
C ALA A 6 5.48 -18.17 -0.51
N LEU A 7 5.31 -16.97 0.05
CA LEU A 7 6.36 -16.27 0.79
C LEU A 7 6.76 -17.05 2.05
N ILE A 8 5.79 -17.53 2.82
CA ILE A 8 6.07 -18.33 4.02
C ILE A 8 6.84 -19.60 3.66
N LYS A 9 6.42 -20.32 2.62
CA LYS A 9 7.13 -21.52 2.14
C LYS A 9 8.57 -21.21 1.73
N GLN A 10 8.77 -20.09 1.06
CA GLN A 10 10.11 -19.65 0.66
C GLN A 10 11.00 -19.34 1.87
N ILE A 11 10.48 -18.65 2.88
CA ILE A 11 11.19 -18.36 4.13
C ILE A 11 11.55 -19.64 4.86
N ILE A 12 10.63 -20.61 4.94
CA ILE A 12 10.89 -21.91 5.58
C ILE A 12 11.98 -22.66 4.83
N ASN A 13 11.96 -22.63 3.50
CA ASN A 13 13.03 -23.25 2.69
C ASN A 13 14.39 -22.63 3.00
N TRP A 14 14.48 -21.30 3.08
CA TRP A 14 15.71 -20.61 3.48
C TRP A 14 16.15 -20.97 4.91
N ALA A 15 15.20 -21.10 5.83
CA ALA A 15 15.49 -21.51 7.19
C ALA A 15 16.09 -22.93 7.24
N GLN A 16 15.57 -23.84 6.42
CA GLN A 16 16.09 -25.22 6.33
C GLN A 16 17.50 -25.24 5.72
N ILE A 17 17.75 -24.47 4.67
CA ILE A 17 19.08 -24.35 4.02
C ILE A 17 20.07 -23.76 5.01
N ALA A 18 19.73 -22.65 5.66
CA ALA A 18 20.59 -22.00 6.63
C ALA A 18 20.97 -22.94 7.79
N ARG A 19 20.04 -23.79 8.22
CA ARG A 19 20.27 -24.74 9.31
C ARG A 19 21.15 -25.93 8.91
N LYS A 20 21.05 -26.39 7.65
CA LYS A 20 21.82 -27.52 7.14
C LYS A 20 23.21 -27.14 6.63
N GLU A 21 23.29 -26.04 5.92
CA GLU A 21 24.44 -25.64 5.11
C GLU A 21 25.08 -24.32 5.58
N GLY A 22 24.44 -23.64 6.53
CA GLY A 22 24.85 -22.33 7.03
C GLY A 22 24.28 -21.16 6.24
N LEU A 23 24.43 -19.94 6.80
CA LEU A 23 23.88 -18.71 6.22
C LEU A 23 24.48 -18.38 4.85
N LEU A 24 25.76 -18.67 4.65
CA LEU A 24 26.48 -18.38 3.39
C LEU A 24 25.86 -19.11 2.19
N ALA A 25 25.27 -20.28 2.40
CA ALA A 25 24.59 -21.03 1.34
C ALA A 25 23.40 -20.29 0.73
N LEU A 26 22.83 -19.32 1.46
CA LEU A 26 21.73 -18.49 0.97
C LEU A 26 22.15 -17.51 -0.14
N GLU A 27 23.42 -17.20 -0.26
CA GLU A 27 23.94 -16.28 -1.29
C GLU A 27 23.56 -16.73 -2.72
N SER A 28 23.59 -18.02 -2.98
CA SER A 28 23.17 -18.57 -4.28
C SER A 28 21.71 -18.32 -4.63
N HIS A 29 20.85 -18.10 -3.63
CA HIS A 29 19.43 -17.86 -3.79
C HIS A 29 19.10 -16.37 -3.98
N VAL A 30 20.02 -15.46 -3.63
CA VAL A 30 19.83 -14.01 -3.77
C VAL A 30 19.62 -13.62 -5.23
N SER A 31 20.39 -14.19 -6.15
CA SER A 31 20.30 -13.88 -7.59
C SER A 31 18.96 -14.28 -8.23
N ALA A 32 18.29 -15.27 -7.68
CA ALA A 32 16.99 -15.75 -8.17
C ALA A 32 15.81 -14.84 -7.78
N LEU A 33 16.01 -13.94 -6.81
CA LEU A 33 14.97 -13.05 -6.34
C LEU A 33 14.79 -11.87 -7.31
N LYS A 34 13.52 -11.54 -7.58
CA LYS A 34 13.15 -10.38 -8.42
C LYS A 34 12.88 -9.13 -7.60
N ASP A 35 12.40 -9.30 -6.36
CA ASP A 35 12.08 -8.20 -5.46
C ASP A 35 13.37 -7.63 -4.84
N PRO A 36 13.67 -6.33 -5.06
CA PRO A 36 14.87 -5.69 -4.52
C PRO A 36 14.93 -5.72 -2.99
N PHE A 37 13.78 -5.61 -2.32
CA PHE A 37 13.68 -5.65 -0.87
C PHE A 37 14.06 -7.04 -0.32
N ALA A 38 13.47 -8.09 -0.86
CA ALA A 38 13.79 -9.47 -0.50
C ALA A 38 15.26 -9.80 -0.81
N LYS A 39 15.75 -9.33 -1.94
CA LYS A 39 17.16 -9.50 -2.33
C LYS A 39 18.12 -8.89 -1.34
N LYS A 40 17.87 -7.63 -0.93
CA LYS A 40 18.67 -6.93 0.09
C LYS A 40 18.62 -7.67 1.44
N GLY A 41 17.44 -8.06 1.87
CA GLY A 41 17.27 -8.78 3.14
C GLY A 41 18.01 -10.11 3.17
N LEU A 42 17.88 -10.92 2.12
CA LEU A 42 18.55 -12.20 2.02
C LEU A 42 20.07 -12.06 1.90
N GLN A 43 20.55 -11.02 1.20
CA GLN A 43 21.99 -10.71 1.11
C GLN A 43 22.56 -10.36 2.49
N LEU A 44 21.91 -9.46 3.23
CA LEU A 44 22.34 -9.09 4.58
C LEU A 44 22.38 -10.30 5.53
N LEU A 45 21.41 -11.21 5.39
CA LEU A 45 21.38 -12.45 6.15
C LEU A 45 22.56 -13.38 5.76
N ALA A 46 22.81 -13.56 4.46
CA ALA A 46 23.93 -14.38 3.95
C ALA A 46 25.28 -13.82 4.37
N ASP A 47 25.41 -12.50 4.45
CA ASP A 47 26.64 -11.81 4.91
C ASP A 47 26.84 -11.91 6.44
N GLY A 48 25.95 -12.58 7.15
CA GLY A 48 26.07 -12.82 8.59
C GLY A 48 25.72 -11.60 9.46
N SER A 49 24.89 -10.68 8.98
CA SER A 49 24.40 -9.56 9.77
C SER A 49 23.65 -10.05 11.01
N THR A 50 23.80 -9.33 12.13
CA THR A 50 23.03 -9.63 13.33
C THR A 50 21.53 -9.38 13.10
N ALA A 51 20.67 -10.09 13.84
CA ALA A 51 19.22 -9.94 13.75
C ALA A 51 18.76 -8.47 13.93
N GLU A 52 19.40 -7.75 14.85
CA GLU A 52 19.12 -6.34 15.13
C GLU A 52 19.45 -5.43 13.94
N LYS A 53 20.66 -5.56 13.39
CA LYS A 53 21.08 -4.77 12.22
C LYS A 53 20.27 -5.08 10.98
N LEU A 54 19.92 -6.36 10.80
CA LEU A 54 19.06 -6.80 9.69
C LEU A 54 17.68 -6.15 9.79
N ARG A 55 17.06 -6.20 10.98
CA ARG A 55 15.77 -5.58 11.26
C ARG A 55 15.82 -4.07 11.02
N GLU A 56 16.78 -3.39 11.64
CA GLU A 56 16.93 -1.93 11.51
C GLU A 56 17.05 -1.49 10.05
N ALA A 57 17.93 -2.14 9.27
CA ALA A 57 18.14 -1.79 7.87
C ALA A 57 16.89 -1.98 7.01
N LEU A 58 16.13 -3.06 7.25
CA LEU A 58 14.93 -3.36 6.46
C LEU A 58 13.72 -2.53 6.90
N GLU A 59 13.59 -2.20 8.18
CA GLU A 59 12.53 -1.31 8.69
C GLU A 59 12.69 0.12 8.16
N ILE A 60 13.91 0.61 8.01
CA ILE A 60 14.18 1.90 7.37
C ILE A 60 13.68 1.88 5.92
N ASP A 61 13.98 0.82 5.18
CA ASP A 61 13.56 0.67 3.79
C ASP A 61 12.02 0.61 3.65
N ILE A 62 11.34 -0.15 4.53
CA ILE A 62 9.86 -0.21 4.55
C ILE A 62 9.28 1.17 4.81
N SER A 63 9.76 1.85 5.85
CA SER A 63 9.25 3.17 6.23
C SER A 63 9.41 4.19 5.12
N ALA A 64 10.55 4.20 4.43
CA ALA A 64 10.82 5.11 3.32
C ALA A 64 9.91 4.80 2.12
N LEU A 65 9.77 3.52 1.75
CA LEU A 65 8.92 3.10 0.63
C LEU A 65 7.45 3.37 0.91
N GLU A 66 6.97 3.01 2.11
CA GLU A 66 5.59 3.26 2.54
C GLU A 66 5.25 4.75 2.51
N ALA A 67 6.12 5.60 3.07
CA ALA A 67 5.92 7.04 3.06
C ALA A 67 5.80 7.60 1.64
N HIS A 68 6.65 7.14 0.73
CA HIS A 68 6.61 7.55 -0.68
C HIS A 68 5.31 7.09 -1.38
N GLN A 69 4.90 5.84 -1.19
CA GLN A 69 3.69 5.30 -1.79
C GLN A 69 2.42 5.95 -1.24
N ARG A 70 2.36 6.20 0.08
CA ARG A 70 1.23 6.90 0.72
C ARG A 70 1.04 8.32 0.20
N GLN A 71 2.12 8.98 -0.23
CA GLN A 71 2.03 10.28 -0.88
C GLN A 71 1.18 10.24 -2.15
N SER A 72 1.28 9.18 -2.94
CA SER A 72 0.45 8.99 -4.14
C SER A 72 -1.04 8.81 -3.81
N ALA A 73 -1.36 8.09 -2.73
CA ALA A 73 -2.73 7.95 -2.26
C ALA A 73 -3.31 9.29 -1.75
N LYS A 74 -2.49 10.11 -1.09
CA LYS A 74 -2.90 11.44 -0.60
C LYS A 74 -3.29 12.39 -1.71
N ILE A 75 -2.69 12.29 -2.90
CA ILE A 75 -3.08 13.10 -4.06
C ILE A 75 -4.55 12.84 -4.42
N TRP A 76 -4.96 11.58 -4.47
CA TRP A 76 -6.33 11.20 -4.77
C TRP A 76 -7.31 11.57 -3.65
N GLU A 77 -6.88 11.47 -2.39
CA GLU A 77 -7.67 11.95 -1.25
C GLU A 77 -7.90 13.46 -1.32
N ALA A 78 -6.86 14.23 -1.62
CA ALA A 78 -6.96 15.67 -1.77
C ALA A 78 -7.90 16.04 -2.93
N ALA A 79 -7.77 15.39 -4.08
CA ALA A 79 -8.69 15.58 -5.21
C ALA A 79 -10.15 15.27 -4.82
N GLY A 80 -10.38 14.18 -4.08
CA GLY A 80 -11.69 13.81 -3.54
C GLY A 80 -12.24 14.81 -2.52
N GLY A 81 -11.38 15.45 -1.75
CA GLY A 81 -11.75 16.51 -0.81
C GLY A 81 -12.09 17.84 -1.49
N TYR A 82 -11.36 18.21 -2.53
CA TYR A 82 -11.59 19.47 -3.26
C TYR A 82 -12.71 19.40 -4.28
N ALA A 83 -12.94 18.27 -4.93
CA ALA A 83 -13.91 18.15 -6.01
C ALA A 83 -15.36 18.58 -5.62
N PRO A 84 -15.91 18.19 -4.45
CA PRO A 84 -17.21 18.70 -4.01
C PRO A 84 -17.23 20.19 -3.81
N THR A 85 -16.17 20.77 -3.25
CA THR A 85 -16.05 22.21 -3.01
C THR A 85 -16.00 22.99 -4.32
N ILE A 86 -15.28 22.48 -5.32
CA ILE A 86 -15.25 23.05 -6.67
C ILE A 86 -16.65 22.96 -7.32
N GLY A 87 -17.36 21.85 -7.11
CA GLY A 87 -18.75 21.69 -7.54
C GLY A 87 -19.69 22.73 -6.94
N ILE A 88 -19.55 23.00 -5.63
CA ILE A 88 -20.30 24.05 -4.93
C ILE A 88 -19.95 25.43 -5.51
N LEU A 89 -18.67 25.69 -5.77
CA LEU A 89 -18.23 26.94 -6.38
C LEU A 89 -18.92 27.16 -7.75
N GLY A 90 -18.95 26.11 -8.58
CA GLY A 90 -19.65 26.13 -9.86
C GLY A 90 -21.16 26.37 -9.71
N ALA A 91 -21.79 25.77 -8.70
CA ALA A 91 -23.19 25.99 -8.37
C ALA A 91 -23.46 27.44 -7.99
N VAL A 92 -22.61 28.04 -7.16
CA VAL A 92 -22.72 29.46 -6.76
C VAL A 92 -22.59 30.37 -7.98
N LEU A 93 -21.62 30.10 -8.86
CA LEU A 93 -21.47 30.87 -10.12
C LEU A 93 -22.71 30.77 -11.01
N GLY A 94 -23.33 29.59 -11.13
CA GLY A 94 -24.58 29.38 -11.84
C GLY A 94 -25.73 30.19 -11.24
N LEU A 95 -25.83 30.22 -9.91
CA LEU A 95 -26.86 31.02 -9.19
C LEU A 95 -26.61 32.51 -9.33
N ILE A 96 -25.39 33.00 -9.35
CA ILE A 96 -25.08 34.41 -9.64
C ILE A 96 -25.64 34.80 -11.00
N HIS A 97 -25.43 33.98 -12.01
CA HIS A 97 -25.96 34.21 -13.36
C HIS A 97 -27.49 34.26 -13.38
N VAL A 98 -28.16 33.39 -12.60
CA VAL A 98 -29.63 33.44 -12.41
C VAL A 98 -30.07 34.77 -11.80
N MET A 99 -29.37 35.24 -10.76
CA MET A 99 -29.69 36.47 -10.05
C MET A 99 -29.54 37.72 -10.92
N GLU A 100 -28.59 37.71 -11.87
CA GLU A 100 -28.39 38.80 -12.84
C GLU A 100 -29.47 38.84 -13.92
N ASN A 101 -30.20 37.74 -14.17
CA ASN A 101 -31.16 37.58 -15.27
C ASN A 101 -32.57 37.22 -14.77
N LEU A 102 -32.98 37.70 -13.61
CA LEU A 102 -34.30 37.40 -13.00
C LEU A 102 -35.50 37.82 -13.86
N SER A 103 -35.31 38.81 -14.74
CA SER A 103 -36.37 39.31 -15.66
C SER A 103 -36.59 38.41 -16.86
N ASP A 104 -35.69 37.48 -17.18
CA ASP A 104 -35.78 36.54 -18.30
C ASP A 104 -36.00 35.10 -17.83
N PRO A 105 -37.26 34.58 -17.88
CA PRO A 105 -37.57 33.24 -17.43
C PRO A 105 -36.81 32.13 -18.17
N ASN A 106 -36.39 32.37 -19.42
CA ASN A 106 -35.68 31.39 -20.22
C ASN A 106 -34.25 31.17 -19.70
N LEU A 107 -33.62 32.18 -19.11
CA LEU A 107 -32.27 32.11 -18.54
C LEU A 107 -32.28 31.53 -17.12
N LEU A 108 -33.39 31.63 -16.37
CA LEU A 108 -33.52 31.10 -15.02
C LEU A 108 -33.33 29.57 -14.99
N GLY A 109 -34.07 28.85 -15.84
CA GLY A 109 -33.99 27.40 -15.91
C GLY A 109 -32.60 26.90 -16.25
N SER A 110 -31.93 27.52 -17.23
CA SER A 110 -30.59 27.21 -17.66
C SER A 110 -29.56 27.42 -16.52
N GLY A 111 -29.62 28.55 -15.84
CA GLY A 111 -28.68 28.85 -14.73
C GLY A 111 -28.84 27.91 -13.54
N ILE A 112 -30.09 27.59 -13.17
CA ILE A 112 -30.38 26.61 -12.11
C ILE A 112 -29.86 25.21 -12.51
N ALA A 113 -30.07 24.78 -13.74
CA ALA A 113 -29.58 23.50 -14.24
C ALA A 113 -28.06 23.40 -14.16
N VAL A 114 -27.34 24.46 -14.54
CA VAL A 114 -25.86 24.51 -14.42
C VAL A 114 -25.42 24.33 -12.98
N ALA A 115 -26.10 24.97 -12.02
CA ALA A 115 -25.78 24.83 -10.60
C ALA A 115 -25.94 23.38 -10.10
N PHE A 116 -27.03 22.72 -10.47
CA PHE A 116 -27.26 21.31 -10.10
C PHE A 116 -26.21 20.37 -10.77
N VAL A 117 -25.95 20.56 -12.05
CA VAL A 117 -24.97 19.76 -12.79
C VAL A 117 -23.57 19.90 -12.18
N ALA A 118 -23.13 21.11 -11.86
CA ALA A 118 -21.83 21.35 -11.23
C ALA A 118 -21.69 20.60 -9.89
N THR A 119 -22.74 20.62 -9.06
CA THR A 119 -22.78 19.94 -7.77
C THR A 119 -22.71 18.41 -7.97
N ILE A 120 -23.53 17.87 -8.88
CA ILE A 120 -23.56 16.43 -9.19
C ILE A 120 -22.20 15.95 -9.67
N TYR A 121 -21.56 16.64 -10.60
CA TYR A 121 -20.24 16.25 -11.10
C TYR A 121 -19.15 16.35 -10.01
N GLY A 122 -19.16 17.41 -9.20
CA GLY A 122 -18.20 17.57 -8.11
C GLY A 122 -18.28 16.44 -7.08
N VAL A 123 -19.49 16.18 -6.57
CA VAL A 123 -19.75 15.11 -5.60
C VAL A 123 -19.56 13.72 -6.21
N GLY A 124 -20.06 13.52 -7.45
CA GLY A 124 -19.93 12.24 -8.16
C GLY A 124 -18.48 11.89 -8.43
N PHE A 125 -17.69 12.81 -8.95
CA PHE A 125 -16.26 12.58 -9.20
C PHE A 125 -15.49 12.26 -7.92
N ALA A 126 -15.76 12.96 -6.83
CA ALA A 126 -15.13 12.69 -5.55
C ALA A 126 -15.42 11.27 -5.05
N ASN A 127 -16.70 10.90 -5.00
CA ASN A 127 -17.13 9.68 -4.33
C ASN A 127 -17.08 8.43 -5.21
N LEU A 128 -17.16 8.57 -6.54
CA LEU A 128 -17.14 7.43 -7.47
C LEU A 128 -15.76 7.16 -8.07
N VAL A 129 -14.87 8.15 -8.08
CA VAL A 129 -13.54 8.04 -8.70
C VAL A 129 -12.43 8.28 -7.69
N CYS A 130 -12.30 9.50 -7.14
CA CYS A 130 -11.14 9.89 -6.34
C CYS A 130 -11.00 9.07 -5.06
N LEU A 131 -12.03 8.99 -4.25
CA LEU A 131 -11.97 8.28 -2.96
C LEU A 131 -11.85 6.76 -3.10
N PRO A 132 -12.55 6.08 -4.04
CA PRO A 132 -12.32 4.67 -4.29
C PRO A 132 -10.89 4.36 -4.74
N ILE A 133 -10.29 5.18 -5.61
CA ILE A 133 -8.90 5.02 -6.02
C ILE A 133 -7.97 5.21 -4.83
N ALA A 134 -8.14 6.25 -4.02
CA ALA A 134 -7.33 6.49 -2.84
C ALA A 134 -7.40 5.31 -1.86
N ASN A 135 -8.59 4.79 -1.59
CA ASN A 135 -8.80 3.66 -0.70
C ASN A 135 -8.18 2.37 -1.25
N LYS A 136 -8.30 2.13 -2.55
CA LYS A 136 -7.67 0.97 -3.19
C LYS A 136 -6.15 1.04 -3.13
N LEU A 137 -5.56 2.21 -3.38
CA LEU A 137 -4.11 2.41 -3.24
C LEU A 137 -3.64 2.15 -1.81
N LYS A 138 -4.36 2.67 -0.81
CA LYS A 138 -4.05 2.42 0.60
C LYS A 138 -4.11 0.94 0.98
N SER A 139 -5.11 0.22 0.47
CA SER A 139 -5.23 -1.23 0.69
C SER A 139 -4.03 -1.99 0.11
N ILE A 140 -3.63 -1.67 -1.12
CA ILE A 140 -2.49 -2.30 -1.78
C ILE A 140 -1.18 -2.01 -1.01
N ILE A 141 -0.99 -0.76 -0.57
CA ILE A 141 0.18 -0.36 0.21
C ILE A 141 0.23 -1.13 1.53
N SER A 142 -0.89 -1.24 2.24
CA SER A 142 -0.97 -1.97 3.49
C SER A 142 -0.68 -3.45 3.32
N GLU A 143 -1.20 -4.09 2.29
CA GLU A 143 -0.88 -5.49 1.97
C GLU A 143 0.61 -5.68 1.67
N GLN A 144 1.23 -4.75 0.93
CA GLN A 144 2.65 -4.80 0.63
C GLN A 144 3.51 -4.65 1.88
N VAL A 145 3.15 -3.73 2.78
CA VAL A 145 3.86 -3.54 4.06
C VAL A 145 3.78 -4.80 4.90
N VAL A 146 2.61 -5.43 5.03
CA VAL A 146 2.46 -6.69 5.76
C VAL A 146 3.35 -7.80 5.19
N MET A 147 3.43 -7.92 3.86
CA MET A 147 4.31 -8.90 3.22
C MET A 147 5.78 -8.64 3.50
N GLN A 148 6.19 -7.38 3.55
CA GLN A 148 7.55 -6.99 3.89
C GLN A 148 7.87 -7.24 5.37
N GLU A 149 6.93 -6.99 6.28
CA GLU A 149 7.05 -7.31 7.71
C GLU A 149 7.20 -8.82 7.95
N ILE A 150 6.41 -9.65 7.27
CA ILE A 150 6.54 -11.10 7.30
C ILE A 150 7.94 -11.53 6.87
N LEU A 151 8.47 -10.93 5.82
CA LEU A 151 9.81 -11.22 5.34
C LEU A 151 10.87 -10.83 6.37
N ILE A 152 10.77 -9.65 6.98
CA ILE A 152 11.69 -9.22 8.03
C ILE A 152 11.67 -10.20 9.20
N ASP A 153 10.48 -10.50 9.70
CA ASP A 153 10.34 -11.42 10.85
C ASP A 153 10.89 -12.81 10.54
N GLY A 154 10.68 -13.29 9.33
CA GLY A 154 11.24 -14.55 8.87
C GLY A 154 12.76 -14.55 8.80
N LEU A 155 13.35 -13.51 8.19
CA LEU A 155 14.81 -13.38 8.07
C LEU A 155 15.48 -13.17 9.43
N VAL A 156 14.88 -12.38 10.30
CA VAL A 156 15.36 -12.16 11.68
C VAL A 156 15.32 -13.46 12.49
N ALA A 157 14.27 -14.24 12.36
CA ALA A 157 14.16 -15.54 13.01
C ALA A 157 15.23 -16.54 12.52
N ILE A 158 15.54 -16.52 11.22
CA ILE A 158 16.65 -17.30 10.66
C ILE A 158 17.99 -16.84 11.22
N ALA A 159 18.23 -15.53 11.31
CA ALA A 159 19.44 -14.96 11.89
C ALA A 159 19.63 -15.37 13.36
N ASN A 160 18.53 -15.51 14.11
CA ASN A 160 18.52 -16.01 15.48
C ASN A 160 18.66 -17.54 15.60
N GLY A 161 18.67 -18.27 14.49
CA GLY A 161 18.76 -19.73 14.49
C GLY A 161 17.51 -20.45 14.97
N GLU A 162 16.34 -19.81 14.87
CA GLU A 162 15.07 -20.40 15.28
C GLU A 162 14.69 -21.64 14.46
N ASN A 163 13.91 -22.54 15.06
CA ASN A 163 13.46 -23.75 14.37
C ASN A 163 12.47 -23.40 13.23
N PRO A 164 12.62 -23.97 12.02
CA PRO A 164 11.72 -23.72 10.89
C PRO A 164 10.24 -23.94 11.20
N ARG A 165 9.88 -24.91 12.02
CA ARG A 165 8.48 -25.13 12.45
C ARG A 165 7.94 -23.99 13.32
N PHE A 166 8.79 -23.45 14.18
CA PHE A 166 8.42 -22.31 15.02
C PHE A 166 8.23 -21.05 14.17
N ILE A 167 9.14 -20.83 13.22
CA ILE A 167 9.05 -19.74 12.24
C ILE A 167 7.73 -19.83 11.45
N GLU A 168 7.39 -21.02 10.96
CA GLU A 168 6.15 -21.25 10.22
C GLU A 168 4.91 -20.87 11.03
N ASN A 169 4.80 -21.37 12.26
CA ASN A 169 3.66 -21.08 13.12
C ASN A 169 3.55 -19.59 13.45
N ARG A 170 4.69 -18.92 13.67
CA ARG A 170 4.71 -17.49 13.95
C ARG A 170 4.27 -16.66 12.74
N LEU A 171 4.77 -16.97 11.55
CA LEU A 171 4.42 -16.25 10.33
C LEU A 171 2.97 -16.48 9.90
N LYS A 172 2.39 -17.66 10.14
CA LYS A 172 0.97 -17.91 9.92
C LYS A 172 0.07 -17.03 10.80
N GLY A 173 0.55 -16.56 11.93
CA GLY A 173 -0.17 -15.64 12.81
C GLY A 173 -0.47 -14.27 12.20
N TYR A 174 0.20 -13.87 11.12
CA TYR A 174 -0.13 -12.65 10.37
C TYR A 174 -1.45 -12.75 9.59
N PHE A 175 -2.00 -13.95 9.45
CA PHE A 175 -3.22 -14.19 8.68
C PHE A 175 -4.34 -14.72 9.59
N PRO A 176 -5.60 -14.36 9.29
CA PRO A 176 -6.74 -14.94 9.99
C PRO A 176 -6.78 -16.47 9.83
N ALA A 177 -7.24 -17.15 10.87
CA ALA A 177 -7.40 -18.60 10.84
C ALA A 177 -8.29 -19.04 9.64
N GLY A 178 -7.75 -19.93 8.80
CA GLY A 178 -8.44 -20.45 7.62
C GLY A 178 -8.05 -19.83 6.28
N VAL A 179 -7.09 -18.87 6.26
CA VAL A 179 -6.61 -18.24 5.02
C VAL A 179 -5.27 -18.84 4.54
N VAL A 180 -4.57 -19.60 5.42
CA VAL A 180 -3.26 -20.23 5.12
C VAL A 180 -3.30 -21.72 5.45
#